data_7e59632c722d1dae3b3433a8481a88f9
#
_entry.id   7e59632c722d1dae3b3433a8481a88f9
#
_cell.length_a   1.000
_cell.length_b   1.000
_cell.length_c   1.000
_cell.angle_alpha   90.00
_cell.angle_beta   90.00
_cell.angle_gamma   90.00
#
_symmetry.space_group_name_H-M   'P 1'
#
loop_
_entity.id
_entity.type
_entity.pdbx_description
1 polymer ?
#
loop_
_entity_poly.entity_id
_entity_poly.type
_entity_poly.pdbx_seq_one_letter_code
_entity_poly.pdbx_strand_id
1 'polypeptide(L)'
;MSAAGPSSSARLRVTLGLLDAELLHAMEHMWREEDLLPRYRRYLCAMHAVVRASVPLMERALERSVRLDVCGDPLAGPLAAYLRGHIREEAGHDVWLLEDIRAAGSLPADALAPMPAPVVAALAGSQYYWIEHHHPVALLGYIAVLEGYAPAADLTSRIARTTGLPDTALRTVREHAALDTGHLDELYALLDRLPLTRGQESDVTVSALHSLDALTRLFVRLGRSAAAPLPRRAGPLSPTGVTP
;
A
#
# COMPACT_ATOMS: atom_id res chain seq x y z
N MET A 1 -34.62 18.44 17.25
CA MET A 1 -33.73 17.28 17.00
C MET A 1 -32.61 17.80 16.12
N SER A 2 -31.40 17.99 16.66
CA SER A 2 -30.24 18.38 15.85
C SER A 2 -29.89 17.21 14.96
N ALA A 3 -29.82 17.41 13.65
CA ALA A 3 -29.31 16.38 12.74
C ALA A 3 -27.86 16.06 13.18
N ALA A 4 -27.60 14.79 13.51
CA ALA A 4 -26.24 14.34 13.77
C ALA A 4 -25.40 14.66 12.51
N GLY A 5 -24.25 15.30 12.70
CA GLY A 5 -23.33 15.59 11.59
C GLY A 5 -22.85 14.30 10.91
N PRO A 6 -22.17 14.39 9.76
CA PRO A 6 -21.64 13.22 9.06
C PRO A 6 -20.71 12.40 9.97
N SER A 7 -20.71 11.08 9.82
CA SER A 7 -19.83 10.17 10.57
C SER A 7 -18.35 10.37 10.23
N SER A 8 -17.44 9.81 11.04
CA SER A 8 -15.99 9.91 10.83
C SER A 8 -15.57 9.30 9.50
N SER A 9 -16.11 8.13 9.15
CA SER A 9 -15.88 7.49 7.85
C SER A 9 -16.40 8.33 6.68
N ALA A 10 -17.60 8.92 6.84
CA ALA A 10 -18.18 9.77 5.79
C ALA A 10 -17.32 11.02 5.52
N ARG A 11 -16.77 11.65 6.57
CA ARG A 11 -15.86 12.80 6.42
C ARG A 11 -14.57 12.40 5.73
N LEU A 12 -13.98 11.27 6.12
CA LEU A 12 -12.75 10.75 5.49
C LEU A 12 -12.97 10.46 4.00
N ARG A 13 -14.06 9.76 3.66
CA ARG A 13 -14.42 9.44 2.27
C ARG A 13 -14.60 10.68 1.40
N VAL A 14 -15.31 11.70 1.93
CA VAL A 14 -15.47 12.97 1.21
C VAL A 14 -14.12 13.63 0.97
N THR A 15 -13.25 13.67 1.99
CA THR A 15 -11.93 14.28 1.88
C THR A 15 -11.06 13.58 0.84
N LEU A 16 -11.03 12.23 0.84
CA LEU A 16 -10.29 11.46 -0.14
C LEU A 16 -10.85 11.67 -1.56
N GLY A 17 -12.17 11.57 -1.76
CA GLY A 17 -12.80 11.74 -3.06
C GLY A 17 -12.68 13.16 -3.67
N LEU A 18 -12.33 14.17 -2.86
CA LEU A 18 -12.01 15.50 -3.37
C LEU A 18 -10.56 15.61 -3.89
N LEU A 19 -9.68 14.67 -3.51
CA LEU A 19 -8.23 14.78 -3.73
C LEU A 19 -7.64 13.61 -4.52
N ASP A 20 -8.43 12.58 -4.86
CA ASP A 20 -7.94 11.36 -5.50
C ASP A 20 -7.81 11.44 -7.03
N ALA A 21 -8.23 12.52 -7.66
CA ALA A 21 -8.23 12.65 -9.12
C ALA A 21 -6.85 12.38 -9.76
N GLU A 22 -5.76 12.82 -9.11
CA GLU A 22 -4.40 12.59 -9.60
C GLU A 22 -4.02 11.10 -9.47
N LEU A 23 -4.42 10.42 -8.38
CA LEU A 23 -4.20 9.00 -8.20
C LEU A 23 -4.95 8.20 -9.27
N LEU A 24 -6.24 8.48 -9.46
CA LEU A 24 -7.06 7.79 -10.45
C LEU A 24 -6.47 7.94 -11.86
N HIS A 25 -6.03 9.15 -12.23
CA HIS A 25 -5.36 9.40 -13.50
C HIS A 25 -4.02 8.62 -13.61
N ALA A 26 -3.22 8.59 -12.54
CA ALA A 26 -1.95 7.85 -12.52
C ALA A 26 -2.19 6.33 -12.64
N MET A 27 -3.24 5.79 -11.99
CA MET A 27 -3.65 4.39 -12.12
C MET A 27 -4.09 4.07 -13.54
N GLU A 28 -4.96 4.89 -14.14
CA GLU A 28 -5.38 4.73 -15.54
C GLU A 28 -4.18 4.69 -16.49
N HIS A 29 -3.25 5.62 -16.32
CA HIS A 29 -2.03 5.68 -17.10
C HIS A 29 -1.12 4.47 -16.90
N MET A 30 -1.02 3.96 -15.67
CA MET A 30 -0.25 2.75 -15.35
C MET A 30 -0.82 1.52 -16.08
N TRP A 31 -2.15 1.41 -16.20
CA TRP A 31 -2.85 0.25 -16.75
C TRP A 31 -3.14 0.34 -18.26
N ARG A 32 -2.51 1.26 -19.01
CA ARG A 32 -2.62 1.31 -20.47
C ARG A 32 -2.02 0.05 -21.10
N GLU A 33 -2.54 -0.32 -22.29
CA GLU A 33 -2.14 -1.55 -22.98
C GLU A 33 -0.70 -1.52 -23.51
N GLU A 34 -0.24 -0.35 -23.98
CA GLU A 34 1.13 -0.21 -24.51
C GLU A 34 2.15 -0.50 -23.40
N ASP A 35 3.10 -1.37 -23.68
CA ASP A 35 4.16 -1.77 -22.73
C ASP A 35 3.63 -2.26 -21.36
N LEU A 36 2.44 -2.85 -21.31
CA LEU A 36 1.81 -3.27 -20.04
C LEU A 36 2.64 -4.35 -19.32
N LEU A 37 3.18 -5.34 -20.03
CA LEU A 37 3.94 -6.45 -19.40
C LEU A 37 5.14 -5.95 -18.58
N PRO A 38 6.06 -5.12 -19.11
CA PRO A 38 7.17 -4.61 -18.31
C PRO A 38 6.70 -3.69 -17.16
N ARG A 39 5.59 -2.95 -17.32
CA ARG A 39 5.02 -2.16 -16.22
C ARG A 39 4.41 -3.04 -15.15
N TYR A 40 3.67 -4.08 -15.54
CA TYR A 40 3.09 -5.04 -14.60
C TYR A 40 4.15 -5.73 -13.74
N ARG A 41 5.26 -6.18 -14.35
CA ARG A 41 6.38 -6.74 -13.59
C ARG A 41 6.97 -5.77 -12.57
N ARG A 42 7.12 -4.49 -12.92
CA ARG A 42 7.55 -3.46 -11.97
C ARG A 42 6.52 -3.20 -10.88
N TYR A 43 5.24 -3.23 -11.24
CA TYR A 43 4.12 -3.12 -10.29
C TYR A 43 4.18 -4.23 -9.25
N LEU A 44 4.31 -5.49 -9.66
CA LEU A 44 4.41 -6.62 -8.72
C LEU A 44 5.58 -6.45 -7.73
N CYS A 45 6.77 -6.05 -8.22
CA CYS A 45 7.92 -5.80 -7.35
C CYS A 45 7.68 -4.62 -6.39
N ALA A 46 7.03 -3.55 -6.85
CA ALA A 46 6.74 -2.40 -6.01
C ALA A 46 5.67 -2.72 -4.96
N MET A 47 4.61 -3.43 -5.36
CA MET A 47 3.55 -3.87 -4.45
C MET A 47 4.06 -4.89 -3.43
N HIS A 48 4.94 -5.80 -3.82
CA HIS A 48 5.60 -6.67 -2.84
C HIS A 48 6.33 -5.86 -1.76
N ALA A 49 7.03 -4.78 -2.14
CA ALA A 49 7.72 -3.93 -1.16
C ALA A 49 6.75 -3.15 -0.24
N VAL A 50 5.54 -2.85 -0.71
CA VAL A 50 4.47 -2.23 0.11
C VAL A 50 3.81 -3.28 1.01
N VAL A 51 3.30 -4.37 0.43
CA VAL A 51 2.50 -5.38 1.13
C VAL A 51 3.30 -6.10 2.22
N ARG A 52 4.58 -6.42 1.98
CA ARG A 52 5.43 -7.02 3.02
C ARG A 52 5.62 -6.14 4.27
N ALA A 53 5.32 -4.84 4.18
CA ALA A 53 5.36 -3.95 5.33
C ALA A 53 4.01 -3.88 6.08
N SER A 54 2.89 -4.31 5.47
CA SER A 54 1.54 -4.15 6.03
C SER A 54 1.38 -4.92 7.34
N VAL A 55 1.67 -6.22 7.36
CA VAL A 55 1.57 -7.04 8.58
C VAL A 55 2.49 -6.51 9.70
N PRO A 56 3.80 -6.27 9.48
CA PRO A 56 4.67 -5.68 10.50
C PRO A 56 4.19 -4.31 11.04
N LEU A 57 3.62 -3.46 10.19
CA LEU A 57 3.04 -2.19 10.63
C LEU A 57 1.84 -2.40 11.56
N MET A 58 0.93 -3.30 11.18
CA MET A 58 -0.25 -3.63 11.98
C MET A 58 0.14 -4.32 13.31
N GLU A 59 1.13 -5.22 13.30
CA GLU A 59 1.66 -5.83 14.53
C GLU A 59 2.21 -4.77 15.47
N ARG A 60 2.96 -3.80 14.94
CA ARG A 60 3.49 -2.71 15.75
C ARG A 60 2.40 -1.81 16.31
N ALA A 61 1.38 -1.50 15.50
CA ALA A 61 0.21 -0.76 15.95
C ALA A 61 -0.59 -1.53 17.01
N LEU A 62 -0.73 -2.85 16.86
CA LEU A 62 -1.36 -3.73 17.82
C LEU A 62 -0.62 -3.74 19.17
N GLU A 63 0.70 -3.92 19.16
CA GLU A 63 1.51 -3.86 20.40
C GLU A 63 1.34 -2.51 21.11
N ARG A 64 1.33 -1.41 20.37
CA ARG A 64 1.14 -0.08 20.93
C ARG A 64 -0.27 0.09 21.49
N SER A 65 -1.29 -0.40 20.79
CA SER A 65 -2.68 -0.36 21.23
C SER A 65 -2.88 -1.15 22.52
N VAL A 66 -2.31 -2.36 22.62
CA VAL A 66 -2.39 -3.17 23.86
C VAL A 66 -1.79 -2.42 25.06
N ARG A 67 -0.70 -1.69 24.88
CA ARG A 67 -0.11 -0.88 25.97
C ARG A 67 -1.00 0.31 26.34
N LEU A 68 -1.62 0.96 25.39
CA LEU A 68 -2.52 2.08 25.63
C LEU A 68 -3.82 1.64 26.31
N ASP A 69 -4.32 0.45 25.98
CA ASP A 69 -5.51 -0.14 26.61
C ASP A 69 -5.32 -0.34 28.11
N VAL A 70 -4.15 -0.82 28.53
CA VAL A 70 -3.77 -0.93 29.97
C VAL A 70 -3.79 0.45 30.65
N CYS A 71 -3.49 1.52 29.90
CA CYS A 71 -3.53 2.90 30.38
C CYS A 71 -4.94 3.54 30.33
N GLY A 72 -5.97 2.80 29.89
CA GLY A 72 -7.35 3.26 29.83
C GLY A 72 -7.70 4.10 28.61
N ASP A 73 -6.92 3.99 27.52
CA ASP A 73 -7.24 4.68 26.27
C ASP A 73 -8.50 4.06 25.62
N PRO A 74 -9.58 4.84 25.38
CA PRO A 74 -10.85 4.31 24.92
C PRO A 74 -10.83 3.79 23.46
N LEU A 75 -9.82 4.14 22.67
CA LEU A 75 -9.67 3.67 21.29
C LEU A 75 -8.93 2.32 21.24
N ALA A 76 -8.09 2.06 22.21
CA ALA A 76 -7.04 1.04 22.14
C ALA A 76 -7.60 -0.38 22.05
N GLY A 77 -8.60 -0.73 22.87
CA GLY A 77 -9.23 -2.06 22.87
C GLY A 77 -9.90 -2.40 21.53
N PRO A 78 -10.84 -1.55 21.04
CA PRO A 78 -11.46 -1.76 19.72
C PRO A 78 -10.45 -1.79 18.56
N LEU A 79 -9.45 -0.91 18.57
CA LEU A 79 -8.39 -0.88 17.55
C LEU A 79 -7.55 -2.16 17.57
N ALA A 80 -7.15 -2.63 18.77
CA ALA A 80 -6.41 -3.89 18.91
C ALA A 80 -7.23 -5.10 18.42
N ALA A 81 -8.54 -5.11 18.66
CA ALA A 81 -9.41 -6.18 18.16
C ALA A 81 -9.48 -6.21 16.63
N TYR A 82 -9.66 -5.06 15.99
CA TYR A 82 -9.63 -4.91 14.54
C TYR A 82 -8.28 -5.36 13.95
N LEU A 83 -7.17 -4.84 14.47
CA LEU A 83 -5.84 -5.17 13.96
C LEU A 83 -5.53 -6.68 14.05
N ARG A 84 -5.98 -7.38 15.12
CA ARG A 84 -5.83 -8.84 15.20
C ARG A 84 -6.60 -9.58 14.11
N GLY A 85 -7.77 -9.11 13.73
CA GLY A 85 -8.56 -9.64 12.62
C GLY A 85 -7.81 -9.46 11.31
N HIS A 86 -7.52 -8.22 10.99
CA HIS A 86 -6.92 -7.80 9.72
C HIS A 86 -5.52 -8.40 9.49
N ILE A 87 -4.68 -8.53 10.53
CA ILE A 87 -3.39 -9.24 10.45
C ILE A 87 -3.56 -10.69 9.97
N ARG A 88 -4.59 -11.40 10.44
CA ARG A 88 -4.83 -12.80 10.03
C ARG A 88 -5.25 -12.90 8.56
N GLU A 89 -5.98 -11.92 8.08
CA GLU A 89 -6.47 -11.84 6.70
C GLU A 89 -5.32 -11.49 5.76
N GLU A 90 -4.45 -10.55 6.15
CA GLU A 90 -3.32 -10.08 5.35
C GLU A 90 -2.08 -11.00 5.39
N ALA A 91 -2.04 -11.96 6.33
CA ALA A 91 -0.89 -12.85 6.47
C ALA A 91 -0.65 -13.70 5.21
N GLY A 92 0.52 -13.53 4.60
CA GLY A 92 0.95 -14.31 3.42
C GLY A 92 0.64 -13.66 2.07
N HIS A 93 0.00 -12.49 2.02
CA HIS A 93 -0.24 -11.78 0.76
C HIS A 93 1.06 -11.35 0.06
N ASP A 94 2.12 -11.08 0.80
CA ASP A 94 3.46 -10.85 0.28
C ASP A 94 4.04 -12.09 -0.44
N VAL A 95 3.73 -13.29 0.05
CA VAL A 95 4.12 -14.55 -0.59
C VAL A 95 3.40 -14.74 -1.92
N TRP A 96 2.09 -14.37 -2.00
CA TRP A 96 1.36 -14.40 -3.29
C TRP A 96 2.03 -13.52 -4.34
N LEU A 97 2.51 -12.35 -3.97
CA LEU A 97 3.25 -11.46 -4.88
C LEU A 97 4.55 -12.08 -5.37
N LEU A 98 5.28 -12.84 -4.55
CA LEU A 98 6.47 -13.57 -5.00
C LEU A 98 6.12 -14.69 -5.98
N GLU A 99 4.98 -15.35 -5.80
CA GLU A 99 4.46 -16.36 -6.73
C GLU A 99 4.07 -15.72 -8.06
N ASP A 100 3.34 -14.59 -8.02
CA ASP A 100 2.98 -13.81 -9.21
C ASP A 100 4.21 -13.31 -9.97
N ILE A 101 5.24 -12.81 -9.27
CA ILE A 101 6.52 -12.38 -9.87
C ILE A 101 7.18 -13.53 -10.64
N ARG A 102 7.22 -14.75 -10.08
CA ARG A 102 7.76 -15.93 -10.76
C ARG A 102 6.94 -16.28 -11.99
N ALA A 103 5.62 -16.33 -11.84
CA ALA A 103 4.70 -16.68 -12.93
C ALA A 103 4.71 -15.63 -14.05
N ALA A 104 4.99 -14.36 -13.73
CA ALA A 104 5.19 -13.29 -14.71
C ALA A 104 6.57 -13.34 -15.41
N GLY A 105 7.41 -14.36 -15.13
CA GLY A 105 8.71 -14.54 -15.76
C GLY A 105 9.82 -13.65 -15.20
N SER A 106 9.72 -13.23 -13.94
CA SER A 106 10.76 -12.52 -13.20
C SER A 106 11.27 -13.38 -12.02
N LEU A 107 12.50 -13.15 -11.58
CA LEU A 107 13.02 -13.85 -10.41
C LEU A 107 12.65 -13.11 -9.13
N PRO A 108 12.17 -13.80 -8.07
CA PRO A 108 11.92 -13.16 -6.78
C PRO A 108 13.14 -12.45 -6.18
N ALA A 109 14.35 -12.94 -6.46
CA ALA A 109 15.58 -12.26 -6.07
C ALA A 109 15.67 -10.83 -6.63
N ASP A 110 15.16 -10.60 -7.84
CA ASP A 110 15.12 -9.27 -8.45
C ASP A 110 14.16 -8.31 -7.72
N ALA A 111 13.12 -8.85 -7.10
CA ALA A 111 12.19 -8.08 -6.27
C ALA A 111 12.74 -7.77 -4.87
N LEU A 112 13.58 -8.66 -4.34
CA LEU A 112 14.09 -8.59 -2.95
C LEU A 112 15.44 -7.88 -2.84
N ALA A 113 16.30 -7.96 -3.87
CA ALA A 113 17.66 -7.45 -3.82
C ALA A 113 17.77 -5.91 -3.86
N PRO A 114 16.98 -5.16 -4.66
CA PRO A 114 17.11 -3.72 -4.72
C PRO A 114 16.52 -3.05 -3.47
N MET A 115 17.14 -1.94 -3.04
CA MET A 115 16.49 -1.05 -2.10
C MET A 115 15.17 -0.56 -2.69
N PRO A 116 14.03 -0.66 -1.97
CA PRO A 116 12.76 -0.13 -2.42
C PRO A 116 12.86 1.35 -2.79
N ALA A 117 12.03 1.79 -3.73
CA ALA A 117 11.99 3.20 -4.10
C ALA A 117 11.72 4.08 -2.86
N PRO A 118 12.32 5.28 -2.76
CA PRO A 118 12.11 6.16 -1.60
C PRO A 118 10.64 6.45 -1.30
N VAL A 119 9.77 6.45 -2.30
CA VAL A 119 8.32 6.62 -2.11
C VAL A 119 7.68 5.47 -1.34
N VAL A 120 8.17 4.24 -1.49
CA VAL A 120 7.70 3.08 -0.70
C VAL A 120 8.16 3.21 0.75
N ALA A 121 9.42 3.62 0.96
CA ALA A 121 9.95 3.89 2.29
C ALA A 121 9.20 5.05 2.98
N ALA A 122 8.83 6.09 2.24
CA ALA A 122 8.02 7.19 2.76
C ALA A 122 6.60 6.72 3.14
N LEU A 123 5.96 5.91 2.29
CA LEU A 123 4.62 5.37 2.51
C LEU A 123 4.55 4.52 3.80
N ALA A 124 5.44 3.55 3.95
CA ALA A 124 5.46 2.67 5.12
C ALA A 124 6.16 3.30 6.34
N GLY A 125 7.27 4.02 6.13
CA GLY A 125 8.08 4.57 7.21
C GLY A 125 7.38 5.66 8.02
N SER A 126 6.55 6.50 7.39
CA SER A 126 5.74 7.49 8.09
C SER A 126 4.77 6.86 9.09
N GLN A 127 4.22 5.68 8.76
CA GLN A 127 3.31 4.96 9.64
C GLN A 127 4.02 4.50 10.91
N TYR A 128 5.25 3.97 10.81
CA TYR A 128 6.05 3.62 11.99
C TYR A 128 6.28 4.85 12.89
N TYR A 129 6.59 6.01 12.30
CA TYR A 129 6.79 7.23 13.06
C TYR A 129 5.54 7.62 13.86
N TRP A 130 4.37 7.61 13.24
CA TRP A 130 3.11 7.97 13.91
C TRP A 130 2.68 6.94 14.95
N ILE A 131 2.84 5.65 14.67
CA ILE A 131 2.56 4.58 15.63
C ILE A 131 3.41 4.75 16.90
N GLU A 132 4.71 5.05 16.74
CA GLU A 132 5.64 5.13 17.86
C GLU A 132 5.53 6.43 18.64
N HIS A 133 5.45 7.55 17.93
CA HIS A 133 5.62 8.87 18.49
C HIS A 133 4.33 9.65 18.64
N HIS A 134 3.20 9.10 18.16
CA HIS A 134 1.88 9.74 18.25
C HIS A 134 0.84 8.73 18.72
N HIS A 135 -0.08 8.30 17.85
CA HIS A 135 -1.12 7.35 18.20
C HIS A 135 -1.34 6.30 17.08
N PRO A 136 -1.47 5.00 17.40
CA PRO A 136 -1.63 3.94 16.39
C PRO A 136 -2.93 4.07 15.57
N VAL A 137 -3.92 4.84 16.00
CA VAL A 137 -5.15 5.09 15.24
C VAL A 137 -4.88 5.74 13.88
N ALA A 138 -3.79 6.50 13.75
CA ALA A 138 -3.37 7.10 12.48
C ALA A 138 -3.19 6.06 11.35
N LEU A 139 -2.82 4.81 11.69
CA LEU A 139 -2.66 3.73 10.71
C LEU A 139 -3.94 3.43 9.94
N LEU A 140 -5.13 3.70 10.52
CA LEU A 140 -6.41 3.51 9.82
C LEU A 140 -6.52 4.37 8.55
N GLY A 141 -5.85 5.53 8.51
CA GLY A 141 -5.78 6.36 7.31
C GLY A 141 -4.97 5.71 6.18
N TYR A 142 -3.88 5.05 6.52
CA TYR A 142 -3.07 4.27 5.56
C TYR A 142 -3.86 3.09 5.01
N ILE A 143 -4.49 2.29 5.89
CA ILE A 143 -5.30 1.14 5.48
C ILE A 143 -6.46 1.61 4.58
N ALA A 144 -7.18 2.70 4.95
CA ALA A 144 -8.26 3.25 4.15
C ALA A 144 -7.86 3.58 2.70
N VAL A 145 -6.63 4.02 2.49
CA VAL A 145 -6.13 4.32 1.14
C VAL A 145 -5.73 3.04 0.39
N LEU A 146 -5.04 2.10 1.03
CA LEU A 146 -4.63 0.88 0.33
C LEU A 146 -5.84 0.02 -0.06
N GLU A 147 -6.82 -0.13 0.82
CA GLU A 147 -8.06 -0.88 0.57
C GLU A 147 -9.05 -0.10 -0.33
N GLY A 148 -9.06 1.22 -0.23
CA GLY A 148 -10.00 2.09 -0.95
C GLY A 148 -9.72 2.24 -2.44
N TYR A 149 -8.51 1.93 -2.90
CA TYR A 149 -8.10 2.01 -4.30
C TYR A 149 -7.70 0.64 -4.85
N ALA A 150 -8.50 -0.37 -4.50
CA ALA A 150 -8.37 -1.73 -4.98
C ALA A 150 -8.38 -1.82 -6.53
N PRO A 151 -7.75 -2.84 -7.10
CA PRO A 151 -7.84 -3.11 -8.53
C PRO A 151 -9.29 -3.30 -8.99
N ALA A 152 -9.65 -2.74 -10.16
CA ALA A 152 -10.96 -2.98 -10.75
C ALA A 152 -11.16 -4.47 -11.10
N ALA A 153 -12.38 -4.97 -10.95
CA ALA A 153 -12.70 -6.39 -11.14
C ALA A 153 -12.35 -6.95 -12.55
N ASP A 154 -12.36 -6.08 -13.58
CA ASP A 154 -12.01 -6.45 -14.96
C ASP A 154 -10.50 -6.38 -15.26
N LEU A 155 -9.70 -5.82 -14.33
CA LEU A 155 -8.28 -5.54 -14.56
C LEU A 155 -7.48 -6.83 -14.84
N THR A 156 -7.72 -7.91 -14.11
CA THR A 156 -7.06 -9.21 -14.35
C THR A 156 -7.29 -9.73 -15.75
N SER A 157 -8.53 -9.71 -16.23
CA SER A 157 -8.89 -10.14 -17.59
C SER A 157 -8.22 -9.26 -18.64
N ARG A 158 -8.11 -7.96 -18.39
CA ARG A 158 -7.45 -7.01 -19.28
C ARG A 158 -5.94 -7.25 -19.33
N ILE A 159 -5.29 -7.46 -18.18
CA ILE A 159 -3.85 -7.78 -18.12
C ILE A 159 -3.58 -9.11 -18.85
N ALA A 160 -4.36 -10.17 -18.58
CA ALA A 160 -4.20 -11.47 -19.24
C ALA A 160 -4.27 -11.36 -20.76
N ARG A 161 -5.29 -10.70 -21.29
CA ARG A 161 -5.47 -10.52 -22.75
C ARG A 161 -4.33 -9.73 -23.39
N THR A 162 -3.87 -8.66 -22.74
CA THR A 162 -2.85 -7.77 -23.31
C THR A 162 -1.45 -8.36 -23.21
N THR A 163 -1.16 -9.11 -22.14
CA THR A 163 0.21 -9.57 -21.85
C THR A 163 0.44 -11.04 -22.16
N GLY A 164 -0.61 -11.85 -22.31
CA GLY A 164 -0.53 -13.30 -22.42
C GLY A 164 -0.08 -14.00 -21.14
N LEU A 165 -0.07 -13.32 -19.99
CA LEU A 165 0.30 -13.93 -18.72
C LEU A 165 -0.73 -14.96 -18.26
N PRO A 166 -0.30 -16.06 -17.61
CA PRO A 166 -1.19 -17.04 -17.02
C PRO A 166 -1.90 -16.50 -15.77
N ASP A 167 -3.03 -17.06 -15.41
CA ASP A 167 -3.82 -16.70 -14.22
C ASP A 167 -3.02 -16.75 -12.93
N THR A 168 -2.02 -17.64 -12.87
CA THR A 168 -1.10 -17.75 -11.73
C THR A 168 -0.20 -16.52 -11.53
N ALA A 169 -0.07 -15.66 -12.53
CA ALA A 169 0.66 -14.39 -12.41
C ALA A 169 -0.23 -13.22 -12.00
N LEU A 170 -1.52 -13.44 -11.80
CA LEU A 170 -2.55 -12.43 -11.59
C LEU A 170 -3.32 -12.65 -10.27
N ARG A 171 -2.85 -13.59 -9.44
CA ARG A 171 -3.55 -13.99 -8.21
C ARG A 171 -3.76 -12.80 -7.28
N THR A 172 -2.71 -12.07 -6.97
CA THR A 172 -2.78 -10.95 -6.02
C THR A 172 -3.77 -9.89 -6.47
N VAL A 173 -3.74 -9.49 -7.75
CA VAL A 173 -4.66 -8.48 -8.29
C VAL A 173 -6.11 -8.99 -8.21
N ARG A 174 -6.35 -10.27 -8.50
CA ARG A 174 -7.69 -10.86 -8.47
C ARG A 174 -8.24 -10.94 -7.04
N GLU A 175 -7.43 -11.47 -6.11
CA GLU A 175 -7.89 -11.67 -4.73
C GLU A 175 -8.14 -10.32 -4.05
N HIS A 176 -7.26 -9.31 -4.22
CA HIS A 176 -7.50 -7.98 -3.65
C HIS A 176 -8.73 -7.30 -4.26
N ALA A 177 -9.00 -7.44 -5.56
CA ALA A 177 -10.24 -6.95 -6.16
C ALA A 177 -11.52 -7.51 -5.50
N ALA A 178 -11.44 -8.70 -4.89
CA ALA A 178 -12.55 -9.35 -4.21
C ALA A 178 -12.60 -9.05 -2.69
N LEU A 179 -11.44 -8.95 -2.03
CA LEU A 179 -11.32 -8.84 -0.57
C LEU A 179 -11.45 -7.40 -0.07
N ASP A 180 -10.83 -6.44 -0.77
CA ASP A 180 -10.64 -5.08 -0.27
C ASP A 180 -11.96 -4.34 0.02
N THR A 181 -13.04 -4.68 -0.68
CA THR A 181 -14.37 -4.10 -0.40
C THR A 181 -14.87 -4.47 1.01
N GLY A 182 -14.69 -5.71 1.43
CA GLY A 182 -15.07 -6.18 2.77
C GLY A 182 -14.21 -5.53 3.86
N HIS A 183 -12.91 -5.49 3.65
CA HIS A 183 -11.95 -4.86 4.56
C HIS A 183 -12.25 -3.37 4.77
N LEU A 184 -12.56 -2.65 3.69
CA LEU A 184 -12.90 -1.24 3.73
C LEU A 184 -14.19 -0.97 4.50
N ASP A 185 -15.22 -1.81 4.34
CA ASP A 185 -16.48 -1.72 5.09
C ASP A 185 -16.25 -1.93 6.59
N GLU A 186 -15.43 -2.90 6.97
CA GLU A 186 -15.06 -3.14 8.37
C GLU A 186 -14.29 -1.97 8.98
N LEU A 187 -13.34 -1.39 8.23
CA LEU A 187 -12.58 -0.21 8.65
C LEU A 187 -13.49 0.99 8.86
N TYR A 188 -14.41 1.27 7.95
CA TYR A 188 -15.35 2.38 8.08
C TYR A 188 -16.31 2.17 9.26
N ALA A 189 -16.80 0.95 9.46
CA ALA A 189 -17.60 0.61 10.62
C ALA A 189 -16.82 0.78 11.94
N LEU A 190 -15.53 0.50 11.95
CA LEU A 190 -14.66 0.78 13.11
C LEU A 190 -14.55 2.28 13.35
N LEU A 191 -14.19 3.08 12.32
CA LEU A 191 -14.05 4.54 12.43
C LEU A 191 -15.30 5.21 13.00
N ASP A 192 -16.49 4.72 12.62
CA ASP A 192 -17.77 5.26 13.08
C ASP A 192 -18.14 4.84 14.52
N ARG A 193 -17.57 3.74 15.02
CA ARG A 193 -17.77 3.27 16.41
C ARG A 193 -16.75 3.85 17.38
N LEU A 194 -15.56 4.23 16.92
CA LEU A 194 -14.52 4.77 17.78
C LEU A 194 -14.92 6.15 18.33
N PRO A 195 -14.75 6.42 19.64
CA PRO A 195 -15.02 7.74 20.23
C PRO A 195 -13.86 8.71 19.90
N LEU A 196 -13.61 8.95 18.61
CA LEU A 196 -12.54 9.80 18.14
C LEU A 196 -12.76 11.25 18.56
N THR A 197 -11.73 11.86 19.11
CA THR A 197 -11.65 13.32 19.22
C THR A 197 -11.40 13.93 17.83
N ARG A 198 -11.68 15.24 17.69
CA ARG A 198 -11.36 15.96 16.43
C ARG A 198 -9.87 15.88 16.07
N GLY A 199 -8.98 15.86 17.07
CA GLY A 199 -7.54 15.67 16.84
C GLY A 199 -7.23 14.32 16.23
N GLN A 200 -7.79 13.25 16.79
CA GLN A 200 -7.58 11.88 16.29
C GLN A 200 -8.21 11.65 14.90
N GLU A 201 -9.36 12.26 14.62
CA GLU A 201 -9.91 12.28 13.25
C GLU A 201 -8.96 12.97 12.27
N SER A 202 -8.36 14.09 12.70
CA SER A 202 -7.34 14.79 11.91
C SER A 202 -6.11 13.91 11.68
N ASP A 203 -5.66 13.17 12.68
CA ASP A 203 -4.51 12.25 12.57
C ASP A 203 -4.75 11.16 11.52
N VAL A 204 -5.93 10.53 11.55
CA VAL A 204 -6.35 9.56 10.53
C VAL A 204 -6.38 10.21 9.14
N THR A 205 -6.93 11.41 9.04
CA THR A 205 -7.01 12.15 7.78
C THR A 205 -5.63 12.51 7.23
N VAL A 206 -4.73 13.00 8.08
CA VAL A 206 -3.33 13.32 7.68
C VAL A 206 -2.60 12.08 7.19
N SER A 207 -2.75 10.95 7.88
CA SER A 207 -2.18 9.68 7.45
C SER A 207 -2.75 9.22 6.10
N ALA A 208 -4.06 9.36 5.90
CA ALA A 208 -4.71 9.02 4.63
C ALA A 208 -4.23 9.92 3.48
N LEU A 209 -4.15 11.23 3.69
CA LEU A 209 -3.68 12.17 2.66
C LEU A 209 -2.21 11.96 2.30
N HIS A 210 -1.36 11.68 3.29
CA HIS A 210 0.03 11.32 3.03
C HIS A 210 0.13 10.01 2.22
N SER A 211 -0.68 9.01 2.57
CA SER A 211 -0.71 7.72 1.87
C SER A 211 -1.22 7.88 0.43
N LEU A 212 -2.24 8.71 0.22
CA LEU A 212 -2.78 9.04 -1.10
C LEU A 212 -1.71 9.69 -1.99
N ASP A 213 -1.00 10.70 -1.48
CA ASP A 213 0.10 11.37 -2.20
C ASP A 213 1.24 10.40 -2.52
N ALA A 214 1.67 9.58 -1.55
CA ALA A 214 2.73 8.60 -1.77
C ALA A 214 2.32 7.53 -2.79
N LEU A 215 1.08 7.04 -2.73
CA LEU A 215 0.54 6.09 -3.69
C LEU A 215 0.44 6.70 -5.09
N THR A 216 -0.01 7.94 -5.21
CA THR A 216 -0.04 8.70 -6.47
C THR A 216 1.35 8.77 -7.09
N ARG A 217 2.36 9.18 -6.33
CA ARG A 217 3.76 9.23 -6.79
C ARG A 217 4.29 7.86 -7.20
N LEU A 218 3.88 6.79 -6.50
CA LEU A 218 4.26 5.43 -6.86
C LEU A 218 3.67 5.06 -8.22
N PHE A 219 2.36 5.27 -8.45
CA PHE A 219 1.71 4.96 -9.72
C PHE A 219 2.23 5.82 -10.87
N VAL A 220 2.48 7.12 -10.66
CA VAL A 220 3.14 7.99 -11.66
C VAL A 220 4.51 7.42 -12.04
N ARG A 221 5.31 6.97 -11.09
CA ARG A 221 6.62 6.35 -11.35
C ARG A 221 6.49 5.05 -12.14
N LEU A 222 5.54 4.20 -11.78
CA LEU A 222 5.29 2.92 -12.47
C LEU A 222 4.78 3.13 -13.90
N GLY A 223 3.95 4.14 -14.13
CA GLY A 223 3.39 4.48 -15.44
C GLY A 223 4.41 4.99 -16.45
N ARG A 224 5.57 5.48 -16.01
CA ARG A 224 6.64 5.92 -16.91
C ARG A 224 7.25 4.73 -17.63
N SER A 225 7.45 4.84 -18.96
CA SER A 225 8.22 3.87 -19.71
C SER A 225 9.59 3.70 -19.06
N ALA A 226 10.12 2.46 -19.03
CA ALA A 226 11.47 2.24 -18.57
C ALA A 226 12.42 3.08 -19.44
N ALA A 227 12.97 4.16 -18.91
CA ALA A 227 14.13 4.78 -19.52
C ALA A 227 15.18 3.68 -19.72
N ALA A 228 15.90 3.69 -20.86
CA ALA A 228 16.94 2.74 -21.17
C ALA A 228 17.81 2.48 -19.92
N PRO A 229 18.24 1.24 -19.66
CA PRO A 229 19.07 0.94 -18.50
C PRO A 229 20.23 1.92 -18.46
N LEU A 230 20.45 2.55 -17.30
CA LEU A 230 21.65 3.36 -17.09
C LEU A 230 22.86 2.54 -17.56
N PRO A 231 23.78 3.12 -18.33
CA PRO A 231 24.98 2.39 -18.78
C PRO A 231 25.62 1.78 -17.53
N ARG A 232 25.91 0.48 -17.59
CA ARG A 232 26.62 -0.21 -16.51
C ARG A 232 27.87 0.64 -16.21
N ARG A 233 28.06 1.03 -14.96
CA ARG A 233 29.32 1.64 -14.53
C ARG A 233 30.44 0.76 -15.07
N ALA A 234 31.32 1.34 -15.85
CA ALA A 234 32.54 0.69 -16.25
C ALA A 234 33.24 0.15 -15.00
N GLY A 235 33.63 -1.11 -15.02
CA GLY A 235 34.33 -1.74 -13.91
C GLY A 235 35.53 -0.92 -13.47
N PRO A 236 36.10 -1.16 -12.29
CA PRO A 236 37.22 -0.40 -11.79
C PRO A 236 38.35 -0.44 -12.83
N LEU A 237 38.87 0.76 -13.15
CA LEU A 237 40.07 0.89 -14.01
C LEU A 237 41.17 0.01 -13.40
N SER A 238 41.64 -0.96 -14.18
CA SER A 238 42.81 -1.74 -13.80
C SER A 238 43.97 -0.78 -13.52
N PRO A 239 44.72 -0.94 -12.42
CA PRO A 239 45.89 -0.12 -12.18
C PRO A 239 46.89 -0.41 -13.30
N THR A 240 47.19 0.61 -14.12
CA THR A 240 48.30 0.58 -15.09
C THR A 240 49.57 0.32 -14.32
N GLY A 241 50.22 -0.82 -14.69
CA GLY A 241 51.48 -1.21 -14.10
C GLY A 241 52.55 -0.14 -14.27
N VAL A 242 53.11 0.24 -13.14
CA VAL A 242 54.40 0.93 -13.10
C VAL A 242 55.45 -0.17 -13.21
N THR A 243 56.14 -0.23 -14.32
CA THR A 243 57.33 -1.06 -14.49
C THR A 243 58.56 -0.24 -14.07
N PRO A 244 59.57 -0.86 -13.43
CA PRO A 244 60.70 -0.19 -12.81
C PRO A 244 61.68 0.48 -13.78
#